data_7fa57ffaefe1ede71524215d8826605a
#
_entry.id   7fa57ffaefe1ede71524215d8826605a
#
_cell.length_a   1.000
_cell.length_b   1.000
_cell.length_c   1.000
_cell.angle_alpha   90.00
_cell.angle_beta   90.00
_cell.angle_gamma   90.00
#
_symmetry.space_group_name_H-M   'P 1'
#
loop_
_entity.id
_entity.type
_entity.pdbx_description
1 polymer ?
#
loop_
_entity_poly.entity_id
_entity_poly.type
_entity_poly.pdbx_seq_one_letter_code
_entity_poly.pdbx_strand_id
1 'polypeptide(L)'
;AGGGSDDREVCKVMENELFEKAPVPKAYFTMALPVVMGMVVSLVYNMVDTFFIARTQNTDLVAGVSLCAPIFTLMIALGDIFGLGGSSVISRLFGEKREEEGKRVSGFCFYAAILCGVAVTLLMLFLQTPILRLLGATEDTMEHARQYYRYMAYGAPFIIVSLTPSNLIRTEGLAVQSMIATVTGSIVNIILDPVFIFGFGMGAGGAAIATVLGNVATDILLIYFVKTKSHKLTISPKQIRIEAVTLGGILAIGIPASITNIMQSFGITLTNRYLVQYGTDKVAS
;
A
#
# COMPACT_ATOMS: atom_id res chain seq x y z
N ALA A 1 -15.84 5.43 29.61
CA ALA A 1 -16.36 4.32 28.82
C ALA A 1 -17.65 4.66 28.05
N GLY A 2 -17.90 5.95 27.73
CA GLY A 2 -19.15 6.42 27.11
C GLY A 2 -19.01 7.04 25.70
N GLY A 3 -17.82 7.17 25.15
CA GLY A 3 -17.62 7.84 23.86
C GLY A 3 -17.72 6.97 22.60
N GLY A 4 -17.72 5.64 22.75
CA GLY A 4 -17.67 4.76 21.59
C GLY A 4 -19.01 4.42 20.93
N SER A 5 -20.14 4.61 21.64
CA SER A 5 -21.48 4.35 21.09
C SER A 5 -21.99 5.53 20.26
N ASP A 6 -21.71 6.74 20.70
CA ASP A 6 -22.17 7.98 20.06
C ASP A 6 -21.46 8.20 18.71
N ASP A 7 -20.15 8.00 18.68
CA ASP A 7 -19.35 8.08 17.44
C ASP A 7 -19.80 7.06 16.36
N ARG A 8 -20.27 5.90 16.79
CA ARG A 8 -20.75 4.85 15.89
C ARG A 8 -22.13 5.18 15.30
N GLU A 9 -23.04 5.71 16.09
CA GLU A 9 -24.34 6.17 15.58
C GLU A 9 -24.18 7.34 14.61
N VAL A 10 -23.29 8.27 14.89
CA VAL A 10 -22.97 9.41 14.00
C VAL A 10 -22.43 8.89 12.66
N CYS A 11 -21.50 7.93 12.66
CA CYS A 11 -20.98 7.35 11.42
C CYS A 11 -22.07 6.65 10.61
N LYS A 12 -22.98 5.91 11.26
CA LYS A 12 -24.08 5.22 10.59
C LYS A 12 -25.11 6.17 9.99
N VAL A 13 -25.40 7.27 10.69
CA VAL A 13 -26.28 8.35 10.18
C VAL A 13 -25.62 9.04 8.98
N MET A 14 -24.35 9.36 9.05
CA MET A 14 -23.59 9.97 7.94
C MET A 14 -23.52 9.07 6.71
N GLU A 15 -23.37 7.76 6.88
CA GLU A 15 -23.36 6.79 5.78
C GLU A 15 -24.71 6.76 5.07
N ASN A 16 -25.81 6.62 5.81
CA ASN A 16 -27.15 6.60 5.24
C ASN A 16 -27.51 7.94 4.56
N GLU A 17 -27.08 9.06 5.11
CA GLU A 17 -27.30 10.36 4.47
C GLU A 17 -26.44 10.54 3.22
N LEU A 18 -25.21 10.05 3.21
CA LEU A 18 -24.30 10.20 2.07
C LEU A 18 -24.69 9.32 0.88
N PHE A 19 -25.00 8.04 1.11
CA PHE A 19 -25.25 7.09 0.02
C PHE A 19 -26.73 6.97 -0.37
N GLU A 20 -27.67 7.18 0.56
CA GLU A 20 -29.10 7.03 0.26
C GLU A 20 -29.80 8.35 -0.05
N LYS A 21 -29.36 9.48 0.52
CA LYS A 21 -30.08 10.76 0.43
C LYS A 21 -29.32 11.89 -0.27
N ALA A 22 -27.98 11.85 -0.30
CA ALA A 22 -27.21 12.94 -0.88
C ALA A 22 -27.27 12.93 -2.41
N PRO A 23 -27.26 14.11 -3.07
CA PRO A 23 -27.08 14.19 -4.51
C PRO A 23 -25.75 13.53 -4.93
N VAL A 24 -25.77 12.79 -6.04
CA VAL A 24 -24.61 12.04 -6.55
C VAL A 24 -23.31 12.87 -6.62
N PRO A 25 -23.32 14.13 -7.12
CA PRO A 25 -22.12 14.96 -7.13
C PRO A 25 -21.55 15.22 -5.72
N LYS A 26 -22.42 15.47 -4.72
CA LYS A 26 -21.99 15.70 -3.33
C LYS A 26 -21.35 14.46 -2.73
N ALA A 27 -21.97 13.29 -2.91
CA ALA A 27 -21.42 12.01 -2.46
C ALA A 27 -20.06 11.74 -3.10
N TYR A 28 -19.96 11.96 -4.42
CA TYR A 28 -18.71 11.78 -5.18
C TYR A 28 -17.57 12.67 -4.65
N PHE A 29 -17.79 13.98 -4.52
CA PHE A 29 -16.76 14.89 -4.05
C PHE A 29 -16.37 14.63 -2.60
N THR A 30 -17.33 14.28 -1.73
CA THR A 30 -17.04 13.94 -0.33
C THR A 30 -16.12 12.72 -0.20
N MET A 31 -16.24 11.76 -1.12
CA MET A 31 -15.38 10.56 -1.14
C MET A 31 -14.08 10.78 -1.92
N ALA A 32 -14.15 11.47 -3.05
CA ALA A 32 -13.00 11.65 -3.93
C ALA A 32 -11.95 12.60 -3.35
N LEU A 33 -12.37 13.70 -2.71
CA LEU A 33 -11.45 14.73 -2.21
C LEU A 33 -10.45 14.20 -1.18
N PRO A 34 -10.84 13.44 -0.13
CA PRO A 34 -9.88 12.84 0.79
C PRO A 34 -8.91 11.88 0.10
N VAL A 35 -9.38 11.10 -0.87
CA VAL A 35 -8.53 10.18 -1.63
C VAL A 35 -7.48 10.94 -2.44
N VAL A 36 -7.89 11.99 -3.16
CA VAL A 36 -6.97 12.85 -3.93
C VAL A 36 -5.96 13.52 -3.02
N MET A 37 -6.40 14.06 -1.87
CA MET A 37 -5.48 14.66 -0.89
C MET A 37 -4.47 13.65 -0.36
N GLY A 38 -4.89 12.41 -0.06
CA GLY A 38 -4.00 11.33 0.31
C GLY A 38 -2.96 11.02 -0.77
N MET A 39 -3.38 11.00 -2.05
CA MET A 39 -2.48 10.80 -3.18
C MET A 39 -1.47 11.94 -3.33
N VAL A 40 -1.90 13.20 -3.16
CA VAL A 40 -1.00 14.38 -3.20
C VAL A 40 0.04 14.29 -2.10
N VAL A 41 -0.36 13.95 -0.87
CA VAL A 41 0.59 13.76 0.24
C VAL A 41 1.57 12.63 -0.07
N SER A 42 1.10 11.53 -0.67
CA SER A 42 1.97 10.42 -1.08
C SER A 42 2.97 10.83 -2.17
N LEU A 43 2.59 11.70 -3.10
CA LEU A 43 3.53 12.25 -4.08
C LEU A 43 4.60 13.11 -3.40
N VAL A 44 4.18 13.98 -2.46
CA VAL A 44 5.11 14.84 -1.72
C VAL A 44 6.09 13.99 -0.92
N TYR A 45 5.63 12.96 -0.21
CA TYR A 45 6.54 12.13 0.57
C TYR A 45 7.53 11.37 -0.33
N ASN A 46 7.11 10.85 -1.49
CA ASN A 46 8.03 10.21 -2.44
C ASN A 46 9.13 11.18 -2.94
N MET A 47 8.76 12.45 -3.17
CA MET A 47 9.75 13.47 -3.53
C MET A 47 10.72 13.77 -2.39
N VAL A 48 10.23 13.82 -1.15
CA VAL A 48 11.07 14.06 0.04
C VAL A 48 12.00 12.89 0.30
N ASP A 49 11.52 11.64 0.21
CA ASP A 49 12.33 10.43 0.34
C ASP A 49 13.46 10.41 -0.71
N THR A 50 13.12 10.65 -1.98
CA THR A 50 14.11 10.77 -3.06
C THR A 50 15.12 11.87 -2.78
N PHE A 51 14.69 13.02 -2.26
CA PHE A 51 15.57 14.13 -1.91
C PHE A 51 16.57 13.74 -0.80
N PHE A 52 16.12 13.05 0.26
CA PHE A 52 17.03 12.61 1.31
C PHE A 52 18.04 11.57 0.80
N ILE A 53 17.61 10.63 -0.03
CA ILE A 53 18.48 9.64 -0.66
C ILE A 53 19.50 10.35 -1.57
N ALA A 54 19.08 11.29 -2.41
CA ALA A 54 19.99 12.06 -3.28
C ALA A 54 20.99 12.91 -2.49
N ARG A 55 20.61 13.41 -1.31
CA ARG A 55 21.49 14.21 -0.45
C ARG A 55 22.64 13.41 0.16
N THR A 56 22.63 12.09 0.10
CA THR A 56 23.77 11.25 0.48
C THR A 56 24.99 11.45 -0.42
N GLN A 57 24.83 12.08 -1.60
CA GLN A 57 25.86 12.32 -2.62
C GLN A 57 26.56 11.03 -3.07
N ASN A 58 25.94 9.87 -2.86
CA ASN A 58 26.45 8.59 -3.31
C ASN A 58 25.59 8.10 -4.48
N THR A 59 26.11 8.21 -5.70
CA THR A 59 25.41 7.84 -6.94
C THR A 59 25.06 6.35 -6.97
N ASP A 60 25.94 5.48 -6.43
CA ASP A 60 25.71 4.04 -6.42
C ASP A 60 24.57 3.66 -5.45
N LEU A 61 24.47 4.39 -4.33
CA LEU A 61 23.35 4.24 -3.39
C LEU A 61 22.03 4.66 -4.04
N VAL A 62 22.00 5.85 -4.67
CA VAL A 62 20.79 6.36 -5.36
C VAL A 62 20.38 5.40 -6.48
N ALA A 63 21.33 4.95 -7.30
CA ALA A 63 21.08 3.98 -8.36
C ALA A 63 20.56 2.64 -7.79
N GLY A 64 21.18 2.14 -6.72
CA GLY A 64 20.78 0.89 -6.06
C GLY A 64 19.33 0.93 -5.53
N VAL A 65 18.91 2.04 -4.93
CA VAL A 65 17.52 2.25 -4.47
C VAL A 65 16.58 2.33 -5.66
N SER A 66 16.93 3.13 -6.69
CA SER A 66 16.10 3.31 -7.89
C SER A 66 15.87 2.00 -8.64
N LEU A 67 16.85 1.10 -8.66
CA LEU A 67 16.72 -0.25 -9.24
C LEU A 67 15.66 -1.10 -8.51
N CYS A 68 15.38 -0.82 -7.23
CA CYS A 68 14.36 -1.54 -6.46
C CYS A 68 12.93 -0.95 -6.60
N ALA A 69 12.76 0.22 -7.23
CA ALA A 69 11.45 0.85 -7.41
C ALA A 69 10.41 -0.06 -8.09
N PRO A 70 10.74 -0.88 -9.13
CA PRO A 70 9.78 -1.81 -9.72
C PRO A 70 9.20 -2.81 -8.72
N ILE A 71 10.00 -3.23 -7.73
CA ILE A 71 9.55 -4.18 -6.71
C ILE A 71 8.50 -3.55 -5.82
N PHE A 72 8.72 -2.31 -5.39
CA PHE A 72 7.75 -1.57 -4.59
C PHE A 72 6.42 -1.40 -5.35
N THR A 73 6.48 -1.02 -6.62
CA THR A 73 5.29 -0.91 -7.50
C THR A 73 4.58 -2.26 -7.66
N LEU A 74 5.33 -3.36 -7.75
CA LEU A 74 4.75 -4.70 -7.82
C LEU A 74 4.04 -5.09 -6.52
N MET A 75 4.60 -4.73 -5.34
CA MET A 75 3.93 -4.94 -4.05
C MET A 75 2.62 -4.15 -3.97
N ILE A 76 2.58 -2.91 -4.45
CA ILE A 76 1.36 -2.11 -4.55
C ILE A 76 0.34 -2.83 -5.44
N ALA A 77 0.75 -3.31 -6.62
CA ALA A 77 -0.13 -4.05 -7.53
C ALA A 77 -0.75 -5.28 -6.86
N LEU A 78 0.03 -6.05 -6.11
CA LEU A 78 -0.45 -7.23 -5.39
C LEU A 78 -1.43 -6.89 -4.27
N GLY A 79 -1.19 -5.79 -3.53
CA GLY A 79 -2.11 -5.29 -2.52
C GLY A 79 -3.44 -4.80 -3.11
N ASP A 80 -3.37 -4.15 -4.27
CA ASP A 80 -4.55 -3.64 -4.99
C ASP A 80 -5.45 -4.75 -5.53
N ILE A 81 -4.93 -5.96 -5.81
CA ILE A 81 -5.77 -7.11 -6.20
C ILE A 81 -6.84 -7.35 -5.13
N PHE A 82 -6.44 -7.41 -3.87
CA PHE A 82 -7.37 -7.64 -2.75
C PHE A 82 -8.06 -6.36 -2.29
N GLY A 83 -7.38 -5.22 -2.38
CA GLY A 83 -7.91 -3.91 -1.98
C GLY A 83 -9.01 -3.43 -2.94
N LEU A 84 -8.70 -3.25 -4.21
CA LEU A 84 -9.63 -2.75 -5.23
C LEU A 84 -10.66 -3.83 -5.62
N GLY A 85 -10.20 -5.07 -5.82
CA GLY A 85 -11.08 -6.19 -6.13
C GLY A 85 -12.07 -6.46 -5.00
N GLY A 86 -11.58 -6.49 -3.75
CA GLY A 86 -12.40 -6.68 -2.56
C GLY A 86 -13.39 -5.55 -2.34
N SER A 87 -12.95 -4.29 -2.42
CA SER A 87 -13.80 -3.12 -2.22
C SER A 87 -14.95 -3.05 -3.23
N SER A 88 -14.69 -3.41 -4.49
CA SER A 88 -15.73 -3.45 -5.53
C SER A 88 -16.81 -4.49 -5.24
N VAL A 89 -16.41 -5.72 -4.87
CA VAL A 89 -17.34 -6.80 -4.51
C VAL A 89 -18.12 -6.44 -3.24
N ILE A 90 -17.45 -5.90 -2.21
CA ILE A 90 -18.08 -5.48 -0.95
C ILE A 90 -19.09 -4.36 -1.18
N SER A 91 -18.74 -3.33 -1.97
CA SER A 91 -19.66 -2.24 -2.30
C SER A 91 -20.93 -2.74 -2.96
N ARG A 92 -20.82 -3.72 -3.87
CA ARG A 92 -21.95 -4.37 -4.52
C ARG A 92 -22.82 -5.14 -3.51
N LEU A 93 -22.20 -5.93 -2.64
CA LEU A 93 -22.91 -6.68 -1.59
C LEU A 93 -23.64 -5.77 -0.62
N PHE A 94 -23.04 -4.63 -0.26
CA PHE A 94 -23.71 -3.62 0.58
C PHE A 94 -24.89 -2.97 -0.14
N GLY A 95 -24.78 -2.69 -1.45
CA GLY A 95 -25.89 -2.23 -2.28
C GLY A 95 -27.05 -3.25 -2.35
N GLU A 96 -26.73 -4.55 -2.36
CA GLU A 96 -27.68 -5.65 -2.31
C GLU A 96 -28.22 -5.94 -0.89
N LYS A 97 -27.80 -5.17 0.14
CA LYS A 97 -28.12 -5.35 1.57
C LYS A 97 -27.64 -6.69 2.15
N ARG A 98 -26.61 -7.30 1.57
CA ARG A 98 -25.97 -8.57 1.99
C ARG A 98 -24.74 -8.29 2.88
N GLU A 99 -24.95 -7.56 3.98
CA GLU A 99 -23.86 -7.06 4.82
C GLU A 99 -23.00 -8.17 5.43
N GLU A 100 -23.61 -9.29 5.85
CA GLU A 100 -22.85 -10.41 6.44
C GLU A 100 -21.91 -11.08 5.44
N GLU A 101 -22.25 -11.10 4.18
CA GLU A 101 -21.35 -11.59 3.14
C GLU A 101 -20.22 -10.59 2.86
N GLY A 102 -20.51 -9.29 2.84
CA GLY A 102 -19.52 -8.24 2.76
C GLY A 102 -18.50 -8.32 3.89
N LYS A 103 -18.93 -8.61 5.14
CA LYS A 103 -18.03 -8.87 6.25
C LYS A 103 -17.10 -10.07 6.01
N ARG A 104 -17.63 -11.17 5.50
CA ARG A 104 -16.81 -12.36 5.18
C ARG A 104 -15.77 -12.05 4.12
N VAL A 105 -16.16 -11.32 3.08
CA VAL A 105 -15.26 -10.90 2.00
C VAL A 105 -14.16 -9.98 2.55
N SER A 106 -14.48 -9.04 3.44
CA SER A 106 -13.48 -8.14 4.02
C SER A 106 -12.43 -8.90 4.84
N GLY A 107 -12.87 -9.84 5.70
CA GLY A 107 -11.95 -10.71 6.44
C GLY A 107 -11.09 -11.56 5.53
N PHE A 108 -11.66 -12.16 4.48
CA PHE A 108 -10.91 -12.91 3.49
C PHE A 108 -9.84 -12.06 2.79
N CYS A 109 -10.19 -10.89 2.25
CA CYS A 109 -9.24 -10.01 1.56
C CYS A 109 -8.07 -9.62 2.47
N PHE A 110 -8.35 -9.32 3.74
CA PHE A 110 -7.30 -8.97 4.71
C PHE A 110 -6.32 -10.12 4.92
N TYR A 111 -6.80 -11.35 5.18
CA TYR A 111 -5.92 -12.50 5.40
C TYR A 111 -5.25 -12.99 4.10
N ALA A 112 -5.92 -12.88 2.96
CA ALA A 112 -5.32 -13.17 1.66
C ALA A 112 -4.16 -12.22 1.35
N ALA A 113 -4.30 -10.92 1.68
CA ALA A 113 -3.22 -9.95 1.54
C ALA A 113 -2.03 -10.28 2.47
N ILE A 114 -2.28 -10.70 3.72
CA ILE A 114 -1.21 -11.16 4.64
C ILE A 114 -0.49 -12.38 4.05
N LEU A 115 -1.23 -13.38 3.61
CA LEU A 115 -0.66 -14.60 3.03
C LEU A 115 0.17 -14.28 1.77
N CYS A 116 -0.36 -13.43 0.90
CA CYS A 116 0.34 -12.93 -0.28
C CYS A 116 1.63 -12.20 0.12
N GLY A 117 1.57 -11.30 1.10
CA GLY A 117 2.75 -10.58 1.61
C GLY A 117 3.82 -11.51 2.15
N VAL A 118 3.45 -12.51 2.94
CA VAL A 118 4.38 -13.54 3.45
C VAL A 118 4.98 -14.35 2.31
N ALA A 119 4.17 -14.77 1.33
CA ALA A 119 4.65 -15.50 0.17
C ALA A 119 5.64 -14.66 -0.66
N VAL A 120 5.36 -13.37 -0.86
CA VAL A 120 6.26 -12.43 -1.53
C VAL A 120 7.57 -12.28 -0.76
N THR A 121 7.52 -12.14 0.57
CA THR A 121 8.73 -12.09 1.41
C THR A 121 9.60 -13.31 1.19
N LEU A 122 9.03 -14.51 1.29
CA LEU A 122 9.78 -15.75 1.08
C LEU A 122 10.38 -15.81 -0.32
N LEU A 123 9.58 -15.49 -1.34
CA LEU A 123 10.04 -15.46 -2.73
C LEU A 123 11.21 -14.48 -2.93
N MET A 124 11.07 -13.25 -2.39
CA MET A 124 12.10 -12.21 -2.46
C MET A 124 13.40 -12.64 -1.77
N LEU A 125 13.32 -13.25 -0.59
CA LEU A 125 14.50 -13.69 0.14
C LEU A 125 15.21 -14.84 -0.59
N PHE A 126 14.47 -15.79 -1.16
CA PHE A 126 15.06 -16.89 -1.91
C PHE A 126 15.65 -16.45 -3.25
N LEU A 127 15.01 -15.53 -3.95
CA LEU A 127 15.41 -15.07 -5.29
C LEU A 127 16.13 -13.73 -5.28
N GLN A 128 16.72 -13.29 -4.15
CA GLN A 128 17.35 -11.99 -3.98
C GLN A 128 18.36 -11.68 -5.11
N THR A 129 19.35 -12.53 -5.31
CA THR A 129 20.41 -12.30 -6.29
C THR A 129 19.92 -12.33 -7.73
N PRO A 130 19.11 -13.31 -8.18
CA PRO A 130 18.60 -13.32 -9.54
C PRO A 130 17.66 -12.13 -9.83
N ILE A 131 16.84 -11.71 -8.86
CA ILE A 131 15.96 -10.55 -9.05
C ILE A 131 16.78 -9.27 -9.18
N LEU A 132 17.76 -9.01 -8.32
CA LEU A 132 18.61 -7.83 -8.41
C LEU A 132 19.39 -7.76 -9.72
N ARG A 133 19.92 -8.89 -10.20
CA ARG A 133 20.57 -8.95 -11.53
C ARG A 133 19.59 -8.70 -12.67
N LEU A 134 18.37 -9.20 -12.58
CA LEU A 134 17.31 -8.94 -13.57
C LEU A 134 16.96 -7.45 -13.63
N LEU A 135 16.94 -6.77 -12.49
CA LEU A 135 16.69 -5.34 -12.38
C LEU A 135 17.84 -4.47 -12.92
N GLY A 136 19.02 -5.06 -13.16
CA GLY A 136 20.18 -4.37 -13.70
C GLY A 136 21.22 -3.95 -12.66
N ALA A 137 21.23 -4.56 -11.46
CA ALA A 137 22.24 -4.26 -10.47
C ALA A 137 23.64 -4.69 -10.97
N THR A 138 24.57 -3.73 -10.95
CA THR A 138 26.01 -3.90 -11.26
C THR A 138 26.79 -4.26 -9.98
N GLU A 139 28.07 -4.57 -10.08
CA GLU A 139 28.92 -4.83 -8.92
C GLU A 139 28.95 -3.65 -7.95
N ASP A 140 29.00 -2.44 -8.46
CA ASP A 140 29.05 -1.20 -7.67
C ASP A 140 27.74 -0.92 -6.93
N THR A 141 26.59 -1.15 -7.56
CA THR A 141 25.28 -0.88 -6.98
C THR A 141 24.71 -2.04 -6.17
N MET A 142 25.25 -3.25 -6.32
CA MET A 142 24.71 -4.50 -5.77
C MET A 142 24.56 -4.46 -4.25
N GLU A 143 25.56 -3.91 -3.54
CA GLU A 143 25.52 -3.88 -2.07
C GLU A 143 24.41 -2.96 -1.55
N HIS A 144 24.29 -1.76 -2.10
CA HIS A 144 23.23 -0.81 -1.73
C HIS A 144 21.84 -1.30 -2.11
N ALA A 145 21.70 -1.86 -3.32
CA ALA A 145 20.46 -2.49 -3.78
C ALA A 145 20.06 -3.67 -2.89
N ARG A 146 21.03 -4.50 -2.47
CA ARG A 146 20.79 -5.64 -1.58
C ARG A 146 20.32 -5.21 -0.20
N GLN A 147 20.90 -4.16 0.38
CA GLN A 147 20.50 -3.63 1.67
C GLN A 147 19.04 -3.11 1.60
N TYR A 148 18.73 -2.25 0.64
CA TYR A 148 17.37 -1.74 0.44
C TYR A 148 16.38 -2.86 0.21
N TYR A 149 16.67 -3.76 -0.73
CA TYR A 149 15.85 -4.90 -1.10
C TYR A 149 15.50 -5.80 0.09
N ARG A 150 16.49 -6.09 0.95
CA ARG A 150 16.32 -6.98 2.09
C ARG A 150 15.32 -6.42 3.10
N TYR A 151 15.43 -5.14 3.44
CA TYR A 151 14.47 -4.49 4.34
C TYR A 151 13.09 -4.35 3.71
N MET A 152 13.01 -4.07 2.42
CA MET A 152 11.75 -4.07 1.68
C MET A 152 11.09 -5.46 1.65
N ALA A 153 11.90 -6.54 1.50
CA ALA A 153 11.37 -7.90 1.55
C ALA A 153 10.75 -8.23 2.91
N TYR A 154 11.39 -7.85 4.01
CA TYR A 154 10.80 -8.01 5.35
C TYR A 154 9.55 -7.14 5.56
N GLY A 155 9.51 -5.98 4.93
CA GLY A 155 8.38 -5.07 4.97
C GLY A 155 7.22 -5.42 4.03
N ALA A 156 7.42 -6.34 3.08
CA ALA A 156 6.41 -6.66 2.06
C ALA A 156 5.03 -7.02 2.61
N PRO A 157 4.87 -7.78 3.72
CA PRO A 157 3.55 -8.06 4.29
C PRO A 157 2.82 -6.78 4.70
N PHE A 158 3.51 -5.83 5.31
CA PHE A 158 2.92 -4.55 5.76
C PHE A 158 2.55 -3.67 4.57
N ILE A 159 3.42 -3.57 3.56
CA ILE A 159 3.16 -2.77 2.36
C ILE A 159 1.95 -3.31 1.57
N ILE A 160 1.85 -4.64 1.41
CA ILE A 160 0.75 -5.27 0.67
C ILE A 160 -0.55 -5.18 1.48
N VAL A 161 -0.49 -5.39 2.79
CA VAL A 161 -1.66 -5.35 3.67
C VAL A 161 -2.23 -3.94 3.79
N SER A 162 -1.42 -2.88 3.85
CA SER A 162 -1.89 -1.51 4.04
C SER A 162 -2.90 -1.05 2.97
N LEU A 163 -2.77 -1.54 1.76
CA LEU A 163 -3.65 -1.21 0.65
C LEU A 163 -5.05 -1.83 0.80
N THR A 164 -5.14 -3.02 1.38
CA THR A 164 -6.41 -3.74 1.52
C THR A 164 -7.37 -3.00 2.46
N PRO A 165 -7.12 -2.81 3.77
CA PRO A 165 -8.04 -2.09 4.64
C PRO A 165 -8.22 -0.62 4.23
N SER A 166 -7.21 0.02 3.62
CA SER A 166 -7.31 1.37 3.09
C SER A 166 -8.41 1.50 2.03
N ASN A 167 -8.50 0.55 1.10
CA ASN A 167 -9.53 0.52 0.09
C ASN A 167 -10.88 0.04 0.64
N LEU A 168 -10.88 -0.96 1.54
CA LEU A 168 -12.11 -1.52 2.09
C LEU A 168 -12.88 -0.52 2.95
N ILE A 169 -12.20 0.25 3.82
CA ILE A 169 -12.86 1.20 4.73
C ILE A 169 -13.61 2.31 3.96
N ARG A 170 -13.20 2.60 2.74
CA ARG A 170 -13.88 3.57 1.85
C ARG A 170 -15.25 3.09 1.41
N THR A 171 -15.52 1.78 1.39
CA THR A 171 -16.84 1.23 1.04
C THR A 171 -17.92 1.57 2.04
N GLU A 172 -17.54 1.93 3.26
CA GLU A 172 -18.42 2.45 4.31
C GLU A 172 -18.47 3.98 4.39
N GLY A 173 -17.93 4.71 3.40
CA GLY A 173 -17.90 6.17 3.43
C GLY A 173 -16.77 6.76 4.27
N LEU A 174 -15.91 5.94 4.87
CA LEU A 174 -14.83 6.35 5.77
C LEU A 174 -13.54 6.74 5.02
N ALA A 175 -13.68 7.50 3.91
CA ALA A 175 -12.55 7.94 3.09
C ALA A 175 -11.59 8.88 3.85
N VAL A 176 -12.10 9.70 4.75
CA VAL A 176 -11.28 10.60 5.59
C VAL A 176 -10.38 9.80 6.53
N GLN A 177 -10.88 8.71 7.12
CA GLN A 177 -10.10 7.84 8.00
C GLN A 177 -8.99 7.12 7.23
N SER A 178 -9.27 6.67 6.01
CA SER A 178 -8.26 6.11 5.11
C SER A 178 -7.19 7.15 4.79
N MET A 179 -7.56 8.39 4.47
CA MET A 179 -6.63 9.50 4.24
C MET A 179 -5.78 9.79 5.48
N ILE A 180 -6.38 9.92 6.66
CA ILE A 180 -5.65 10.19 7.92
C ILE A 180 -4.60 9.11 8.17
N ALA A 181 -4.94 7.83 8.00
CA ALA A 181 -3.99 6.73 8.17
C ALA A 181 -2.81 6.83 7.19
N THR A 182 -3.09 7.06 5.91
CA THR A 182 -2.07 7.19 4.86
C THR A 182 -1.16 8.40 5.10
N VAL A 183 -1.76 9.56 5.42
CA VAL A 183 -1.01 10.79 5.71
C VAL A 183 -0.11 10.62 6.93
N THR A 184 -0.62 9.98 7.99
CA THR A 184 0.18 9.70 9.20
C THR A 184 1.37 8.80 8.88
N GLY A 185 1.17 7.73 8.09
CA GLY A 185 2.26 6.87 7.64
C GLY A 185 3.31 7.64 6.82
N SER A 186 2.88 8.52 5.92
CA SER A 186 3.78 9.38 5.15
C SER A 186 4.57 10.34 6.05
N ILE A 187 3.95 10.94 7.05
CA ILE A 187 4.63 11.82 8.02
C ILE A 187 5.66 11.02 8.84
N VAL A 188 5.30 9.83 9.31
CA VAL A 188 6.23 8.94 10.04
C VAL A 188 7.44 8.62 9.17
N ASN A 189 7.23 8.26 7.90
CA ASN A 189 8.31 8.00 6.96
C ASN A 189 9.23 9.23 6.80
N ILE A 190 8.69 10.42 6.49
CA ILE A 190 9.45 11.67 6.31
C ILE A 190 10.30 12.01 7.55
N ILE A 191 9.80 11.76 8.76
CA ILE A 191 10.53 12.01 10.00
C ILE A 191 11.63 10.98 10.20
N LEU A 192 11.39 9.72 9.86
CA LEU A 192 12.32 8.62 10.08
C LEU A 192 13.42 8.55 9.04
N ASP A 193 13.18 9.01 7.80
CA ASP A 193 14.19 9.03 6.74
C ASP A 193 15.50 9.68 7.17
N PRO A 194 15.54 10.96 7.59
CA PRO A 194 16.79 11.59 8.00
C PRO A 194 17.42 10.93 9.24
N VAL A 195 16.62 10.37 10.13
CA VAL A 195 17.11 9.68 11.32
C VAL A 195 17.87 8.40 10.95
N PHE A 196 17.29 7.57 10.08
CA PHE A 196 17.96 6.31 9.69
C PHE A 196 19.04 6.52 8.64
N ILE A 197 18.82 7.40 7.66
CA ILE A 197 19.78 7.64 6.58
C ILE A 197 21.05 8.31 7.13
N PHE A 198 20.90 9.42 7.87
CA PHE A 198 22.01 10.25 8.33
C PHE A 198 22.35 10.01 9.80
N GLY A 199 21.35 9.91 10.69
CA GLY A 199 21.58 9.74 12.14
C GLY A 199 22.25 8.40 12.47
N PHE A 200 21.72 7.31 11.91
CA PHE A 200 22.30 5.97 12.08
C PHE A 200 23.28 5.57 10.96
N GLY A 201 23.42 6.37 9.91
CA GLY A 201 24.33 6.10 8.80
C GLY A 201 23.95 4.85 7.99
N MET A 202 22.67 4.44 7.99
CA MET A 202 22.22 3.20 7.35
C MET A 202 22.02 3.34 5.82
N GLY A 203 22.13 4.55 5.28
CA GLY A 203 22.02 4.80 3.84
C GLY A 203 20.74 4.21 3.23
N ALA A 204 20.89 3.39 2.18
CA ALA A 204 19.78 2.75 1.48
C ALA A 204 18.90 1.88 2.39
N GLY A 205 19.52 1.14 3.32
CA GLY A 205 18.77 0.34 4.29
C GLY A 205 17.91 1.19 5.22
N GLY A 206 18.38 2.39 5.58
CA GLY A 206 17.65 3.34 6.40
C GLY A 206 16.38 3.83 5.74
N ALA A 207 16.43 4.21 4.45
CA ALA A 207 15.26 4.60 3.67
C ALA A 207 14.23 3.47 3.59
N ALA A 208 14.67 2.23 3.34
CA ALA A 208 13.77 1.08 3.32
C ALA A 208 13.07 0.85 4.66
N ILE A 209 13.80 0.95 5.78
CA ILE A 209 13.22 0.80 7.13
C ILE A 209 12.20 1.90 7.41
N ALA A 210 12.50 3.16 7.08
CA ALA A 210 11.58 4.27 7.26
C ALA A 210 10.28 4.07 6.47
N THR A 211 10.39 3.62 5.22
CA THR A 211 9.24 3.27 4.37
C THR A 211 8.39 2.15 4.99
N VAL A 212 9.02 1.09 5.48
CA VAL A 212 8.31 -0.02 6.13
C VAL A 212 7.61 0.44 7.41
N LEU A 213 8.29 1.23 8.25
CA LEU A 213 7.70 1.75 9.49
C LEU A 213 6.54 2.72 9.22
N GLY A 214 6.61 3.52 8.15
CA GLY A 214 5.50 4.34 7.69
C GLY A 214 4.27 3.48 7.32
N ASN A 215 4.47 2.38 6.58
CA ASN A 215 3.39 1.45 6.28
C ASN A 215 2.84 0.74 7.52
N VAL A 216 3.70 0.34 8.46
CA VAL A 216 3.27 -0.24 9.74
C VAL A 216 2.39 0.75 10.54
N ALA A 217 2.77 2.04 10.58
CA ALA A 217 1.96 3.07 11.23
C ALA A 217 0.59 3.23 10.54
N THR A 218 0.56 3.20 9.20
CA THR A 218 -0.67 3.18 8.41
C THR A 218 -1.54 1.97 8.77
N ASP A 219 -0.97 0.77 8.81
CA ASP A 219 -1.68 -0.47 9.15
C ASP A 219 -2.30 -0.43 10.55
N ILE A 220 -1.54 0.04 11.53
CA ILE A 220 -2.02 0.16 12.92
C ILE A 220 -3.26 1.08 12.97
N LEU A 221 -3.21 2.23 12.30
CA LEU A 221 -4.33 3.16 12.26
C LEU A 221 -5.53 2.60 11.47
N LEU A 222 -5.29 1.95 10.34
CA LEU A 222 -6.36 1.33 9.57
C LEU A 222 -7.06 0.22 10.35
N ILE A 223 -6.29 -0.64 11.02
CA ILE A 223 -6.83 -1.69 11.90
C ILE A 223 -7.61 -1.09 13.06
N TYR A 224 -7.10 0.00 13.65
CA TYR A 224 -7.81 0.73 14.69
C TYR A 224 -9.14 1.29 14.17
N PHE A 225 -9.16 1.95 13.00
CA PHE A 225 -10.39 2.49 12.40
C PHE A 225 -11.38 1.39 11.99
N VAL A 226 -10.92 0.29 11.42
CA VAL A 226 -11.80 -0.85 11.13
C VAL A 226 -12.43 -1.42 12.40
N LYS A 227 -11.69 -1.49 13.51
CA LYS A 227 -12.24 -2.00 14.79
C LYS A 227 -13.16 -1.02 15.51
N THR A 228 -12.95 0.29 15.36
CA THR A 228 -13.64 1.32 16.16
C THR A 228 -14.74 2.06 15.39
N LYS A 229 -14.55 2.29 14.11
CA LYS A 229 -15.45 3.12 13.29
C LYS A 229 -16.24 2.30 12.25
N SER A 230 -15.72 1.15 11.80
CA SER A 230 -16.41 0.30 10.85
C SER A 230 -17.50 -0.55 11.53
N HIS A 231 -18.61 -0.75 10.83
CA HIS A 231 -19.75 -1.56 11.29
C HIS A 231 -19.97 -2.81 10.44
N LYS A 232 -19.60 -2.71 9.16
CA LYS A 232 -19.89 -3.71 8.14
C LYS A 232 -18.65 -4.48 7.71
N LEU A 233 -17.44 -4.07 8.14
CA LEU A 233 -16.19 -4.76 7.85
C LEU A 233 -15.70 -5.53 9.07
N THR A 234 -14.92 -6.57 8.85
CA THR A 234 -14.28 -7.36 9.91
C THR A 234 -12.89 -7.80 9.50
N ILE A 235 -12.01 -7.88 10.48
CA ILE A 235 -10.71 -8.53 10.40
C ILE A 235 -10.64 -9.79 11.26
N SER A 236 -11.80 -10.36 11.62
CA SER A 236 -11.87 -11.56 12.45
C SER A 236 -11.59 -12.83 11.64
N PRO A 237 -10.67 -13.73 12.09
CA PRO A 237 -10.36 -14.97 11.36
C PRO A 237 -11.51 -15.99 11.38
N LYS A 238 -12.51 -15.79 12.24
CA LYS A 238 -13.64 -16.74 12.38
C LYS A 238 -14.63 -16.73 11.21
N GLN A 239 -14.54 -15.74 10.31
CA GLN A 239 -15.50 -15.52 9.25
C GLN A 239 -14.90 -15.62 7.82
N ILE A 240 -13.78 -16.32 7.65
CA ILE A 240 -13.01 -16.39 6.38
C ILE A 240 -13.64 -17.30 5.31
N ARG A 241 -14.88 -17.76 5.46
CA ARG A 241 -15.49 -18.61 4.43
C ARG A 241 -15.95 -17.77 3.24
N ILE A 242 -15.37 -18.02 2.07
CA ILE A 242 -15.72 -17.37 0.82
C ILE A 242 -16.08 -18.43 -0.22
N GLU A 243 -17.07 -18.13 -1.04
CA GLU A 243 -17.44 -18.97 -2.18
C GLU A 243 -16.48 -18.75 -3.34
N ALA A 244 -16.21 -19.78 -4.15
CA ALA A 244 -15.34 -19.69 -5.31
C ALA A 244 -15.78 -18.61 -6.30
N VAL A 245 -17.09 -18.39 -6.43
CA VAL A 245 -17.68 -17.35 -7.30
C VAL A 245 -17.27 -15.95 -6.82
N THR A 246 -17.28 -15.72 -5.51
CA THR A 246 -16.90 -14.43 -4.91
C THR A 246 -15.40 -14.18 -5.08
N LEU A 247 -14.57 -15.23 -4.89
CA LEU A 247 -13.14 -15.14 -5.19
C LEU A 247 -12.88 -14.82 -6.67
N GLY A 248 -13.59 -15.48 -7.57
CA GLY A 248 -13.56 -15.18 -9.01
C GLY A 248 -13.89 -13.71 -9.29
N GLY A 249 -14.89 -13.15 -8.62
CA GLY A 249 -15.27 -11.73 -8.72
C GLY A 249 -14.16 -10.78 -8.24
N ILE A 250 -13.52 -11.07 -7.10
CA ILE A 250 -12.40 -10.28 -6.57
C ILE A 250 -11.23 -10.26 -7.57
N LEU A 251 -10.84 -11.43 -8.07
CA LEU A 251 -9.73 -11.55 -9.01
C LEU A 251 -10.04 -10.93 -10.38
N ALA A 252 -11.27 -11.10 -10.87
CA ALA A 252 -11.71 -10.54 -12.16
C ALA A 252 -11.68 -9.01 -12.18
N ILE A 253 -11.83 -8.35 -11.05
CA ILE A 253 -11.75 -6.90 -10.93
C ILE A 253 -10.34 -6.47 -10.46
N GLY A 254 -9.79 -7.14 -9.47
CA GLY A 254 -8.51 -6.78 -8.86
C GLY A 254 -7.32 -6.95 -9.80
N ILE A 255 -7.28 -8.03 -10.59
CA ILE A 255 -6.18 -8.26 -11.54
C ILE A 255 -6.14 -7.18 -12.63
N PRO A 256 -7.23 -6.88 -13.38
CA PRO A 256 -7.21 -5.79 -14.36
C PRO A 256 -6.90 -4.42 -13.75
N ALA A 257 -7.42 -4.12 -12.55
CA ALA A 257 -7.12 -2.86 -11.86
C ALA A 257 -5.63 -2.74 -11.53
N SER A 258 -4.97 -3.85 -11.20
CA SER A 258 -3.54 -3.89 -10.88
C SER A 258 -2.63 -3.92 -12.11
N ILE A 259 -3.15 -4.22 -13.31
CA ILE A 259 -2.36 -4.29 -14.54
C ILE A 259 -1.61 -2.98 -14.80
N THR A 260 -2.22 -1.84 -14.51
CA THR A 260 -1.56 -0.52 -14.67
C THR A 260 -0.26 -0.45 -13.86
N ASN A 261 -0.30 -0.84 -12.59
CA ASN A 261 0.87 -0.86 -11.70
C ASN A 261 1.89 -1.91 -12.16
N ILE A 262 1.45 -3.07 -12.64
CA ILE A 262 2.32 -4.12 -13.18
C ILE A 262 3.03 -3.63 -14.43
N MET A 263 2.33 -2.99 -15.36
CA MET A 263 2.91 -2.42 -16.57
C MET A 263 3.87 -1.28 -16.26
N GLN A 264 3.56 -0.45 -15.27
CA GLN A 264 4.46 0.60 -14.78
C GLN A 264 5.75 -0.02 -14.20
N SER A 265 5.64 -1.04 -13.35
CA SER A 265 6.79 -1.77 -12.81
C SER A 265 7.68 -2.33 -13.91
N PHE A 266 7.08 -2.95 -14.93
CA PHE A 266 7.78 -3.48 -16.09
C PHE A 266 8.47 -2.35 -16.89
N GLY A 267 7.79 -1.23 -17.11
CA GLY A 267 8.34 -0.05 -17.79
C GLY A 267 9.55 0.51 -17.05
N ILE A 268 9.48 0.67 -15.72
CA ILE A 268 10.61 1.13 -14.89
C ILE A 268 11.79 0.16 -14.97
N THR A 269 11.52 -1.15 -14.87
CA THR A 269 12.57 -2.19 -15.00
C THR A 269 13.29 -2.11 -16.34
N LEU A 270 12.53 -1.98 -17.41
CA LEU A 270 13.09 -1.87 -18.76
C LEU A 270 13.92 -0.60 -18.92
N THR A 271 13.41 0.53 -18.45
CA THR A 271 14.11 1.82 -18.47
C THR A 271 15.41 1.73 -17.69
N ASN A 272 15.39 1.24 -16.45
CA ASN A 272 16.59 1.06 -15.63
C ASN A 272 17.61 0.18 -16.32
N ARG A 273 17.18 -0.93 -16.93
CA ARG A 273 18.08 -1.86 -17.65
C ARG A 273 18.77 -1.21 -18.85
N TYR A 274 18.06 -0.33 -19.56
CA TYR A 274 18.67 0.45 -20.65
C TYR A 274 19.62 1.52 -20.13
N LEU A 275 19.25 2.24 -19.05
CA LEU A 275 20.05 3.32 -18.48
C LEU A 275 21.37 2.78 -17.90
N VAL A 276 21.39 1.61 -17.28
CA VAL A 276 22.61 0.98 -16.74
C VAL A 276 23.71 0.83 -17.80
N GLN A 277 23.34 0.64 -19.08
CA GLN A 277 24.32 0.53 -20.17
C GLN A 277 25.07 1.85 -20.44
N TYR A 278 24.52 2.98 -20.00
CA TYR A 278 25.11 4.31 -20.15
C TYR A 278 25.79 4.84 -18.88
N GLY A 279 25.86 3.99 -17.82
CA GLY A 279 26.50 4.30 -16.54
C GLY A 279 25.48 4.44 -15.39
N THR A 280 25.95 4.19 -14.17
CA THR A 280 25.14 4.26 -12.95
C THR A 280 24.61 5.66 -12.66
N ASP A 281 25.34 6.71 -13.08
CA ASP A 281 24.92 8.11 -12.96
C ASP A 281 23.59 8.41 -13.67
N LYS A 282 23.32 7.69 -14.77
CA LYS A 282 22.08 7.85 -15.56
C LYS A 282 20.88 7.14 -14.93
N VAL A 283 21.12 6.18 -14.06
CA VAL A 283 20.06 5.51 -13.28
C VAL A 283 19.71 6.35 -12.04
N ALA A 284 20.67 7.11 -11.55
CA ALA A 284 20.50 7.99 -10.39
C ALA A 284 19.86 9.34 -10.70
N SER A 285 19.85 9.76 -11.98
CA SER A 285 19.26 11.02 -12.46
C SER A 285 17.77 10.88 -12.80
#